data_25abb1b19d4e85fa8cf6a0bf439fa8ba
#
_entry.id   25abb1b19d4e85fa8cf6a0bf439fa8ba
#
_cell.length_a   1.000
_cell.length_b   1.000
_cell.length_c   1.000
_cell.angle_alpha   90.00
_cell.angle_beta   90.00
_cell.angle_gamma   90.00
#
_symmetry.space_group_name_H-M   'P 1'
#
loop_
_entity.id
_entity.type
_entity.pdbx_description
1 polymer ?
#
loop_
_entity_poly.entity_id
_entity_poly.type
_entity_poly.pdbx_seq_one_letter_code
_entity_poly.pdbx_strand_id
1 'polypeptide(L)'
;MAGSNLDLLLTTSEAADLLRIHPSTVKRWSDDGTLATEKTRGGHRRLHLRDVLATARAKNTTTFLDAFHPWEANVWLAVREAANKGRFGRLHSLGLSWLSQGEGDLLGHLFYRVGRRPEIPFPRFLDEAVRGFMVQVGEEWRGGRLQVGEEHMATQVIQEVLLRLRRGWDRYPLPRGPVDQLPVAVVGSMEGDQHDLGAQAVRVLLEEEGWRVYYLGANVPVEEFASIQEAQLAELVCISFSPKNTLPDLHRTLRVLGEFYRPRHPYALAVGGTLPDVNPQELSPGPFRDFFMARSSQDFLTWVQELSTEEAGEPVPEFERRAS
;
A
#
# COMPACT_ATOMS: atom_id res chain seq x y z
N MET A 1 25.17 -5.05 17.40
CA MET A 1 26.23 -4.40 16.59
C MET A 1 26.17 -5.00 15.18
N ALA A 2 25.49 -4.34 14.27
CA ALA A 2 25.47 -4.73 12.85
C ALA A 2 26.45 -3.80 12.14
N GLY A 3 27.72 -4.22 12.03
CA GLY A 3 28.70 -3.56 11.19
C GLY A 3 28.16 -3.49 9.77
N SER A 4 28.15 -2.30 9.18
CA SER A 4 27.76 -2.09 7.78
C SER A 4 28.73 -2.88 6.90
N ASN A 5 28.30 -4.05 6.41
CA ASN A 5 29.08 -4.80 5.43
C ASN A 5 28.95 -4.09 4.06
N LEU A 6 29.67 -2.98 3.90
CA LEU A 6 29.72 -2.18 2.66
C LEU A 6 30.50 -2.91 1.54
N ASP A 7 30.99 -4.13 1.78
CA ASP A 7 31.61 -5.01 0.77
C ASP A 7 30.61 -5.72 -0.13
N LEU A 8 29.33 -5.35 -0.07
CA LEU A 8 28.30 -5.83 -0.98
C LEU A 8 28.64 -5.50 -2.42
N LEU A 9 28.51 -6.51 -3.29
CA LEU A 9 28.74 -6.35 -4.70
C LEU A 9 27.45 -6.01 -5.45
N LEU A 10 27.51 -4.93 -6.21
CA LEU A 10 26.47 -4.46 -7.09
C LEU A 10 26.79 -4.80 -8.55
N THR A 11 25.78 -5.00 -9.36
CA THR A 11 25.88 -4.99 -10.81
C THR A 11 25.98 -3.55 -11.34
N THR A 12 26.35 -3.39 -12.59
CA THR A 12 26.37 -2.08 -13.26
C THR A 12 24.98 -1.42 -13.25
N SER A 13 23.91 -2.21 -13.43
CA SER A 13 22.54 -1.70 -13.43
C SER A 13 22.09 -1.26 -12.03
N GLU A 14 22.41 -2.04 -11.01
CA GLU A 14 22.11 -1.68 -9.61
C GLU A 14 22.84 -0.41 -9.17
N ALA A 15 24.11 -0.26 -9.55
CA ALA A 15 24.87 0.96 -9.28
C ALA A 15 24.30 2.18 -10.03
N ALA A 16 23.86 1.99 -11.27
CA ALA A 16 23.22 3.03 -12.08
C ALA A 16 21.88 3.48 -11.45
N ASP A 17 21.05 2.55 -11.01
CA ASP A 17 19.80 2.84 -10.30
C ASP A 17 20.06 3.62 -9.00
N LEU A 18 21.04 3.17 -8.19
CA LEU A 18 21.43 3.83 -6.94
C LEU A 18 21.90 5.28 -7.18
N LEU A 19 22.72 5.49 -8.21
CA LEU A 19 23.28 6.80 -8.58
C LEU A 19 22.32 7.65 -9.41
N ARG A 20 21.17 7.10 -9.85
CA ARG A 20 20.21 7.75 -10.76
C ARG A 20 20.84 8.23 -12.07
N ILE A 21 21.72 7.43 -12.64
CA ILE A 21 22.40 7.70 -13.91
C ILE A 21 22.19 6.55 -14.90
N HIS A 22 22.50 6.77 -16.17
CA HIS A 22 22.41 5.70 -17.16
C HIS A 22 23.51 4.64 -16.95
N PRO A 23 23.23 3.34 -17.15
CA PRO A 23 24.22 2.26 -16.99
C PRO A 23 25.50 2.45 -17.84
N SER A 24 25.42 3.11 -19.00
CA SER A 24 26.59 3.43 -19.81
C SER A 24 27.57 4.40 -19.12
N THR A 25 27.05 5.30 -18.27
CA THR A 25 27.90 6.20 -17.48
C THR A 25 28.68 5.43 -16.42
N VAL A 26 28.03 4.46 -15.75
CA VAL A 26 28.73 3.57 -14.79
C VAL A 26 29.80 2.76 -15.50
N LYS A 27 29.52 2.23 -16.70
CA LYS A 27 30.51 1.51 -17.52
C LYS A 27 31.71 2.40 -17.84
N ARG A 28 31.46 3.62 -18.30
CA ARG A 28 32.54 4.61 -18.62
C ARG A 28 33.39 4.90 -17.38
N TRP A 29 32.76 5.17 -16.21
CA TRP A 29 33.48 5.41 -14.95
C TRP A 29 34.28 4.21 -14.46
N SER A 30 33.83 2.99 -14.80
CA SER A 30 34.59 1.76 -14.55
C SER A 30 35.79 1.63 -15.50
N ASP A 31 35.65 2.06 -16.77
CA ASP A 31 36.69 1.93 -17.78
C ASP A 31 37.77 3.02 -17.62
N ASP A 32 37.43 4.23 -17.19
CA ASP A 32 38.36 5.34 -16.94
C ASP A 32 38.93 5.37 -15.50
N GLY A 33 38.57 4.38 -14.67
CA GLY A 33 39.07 4.24 -13.28
C GLY A 33 38.40 5.17 -12.25
N THR A 34 37.41 5.97 -12.65
CA THR A 34 36.65 6.83 -11.73
C THR A 34 35.92 6.00 -10.65
N LEU A 35 35.45 4.81 -11.03
CA LEU A 35 34.73 3.88 -10.14
C LEU A 35 35.43 2.53 -10.12
N ALA A 36 35.94 2.14 -8.96
CA ALA A 36 36.61 0.86 -8.78
C ALA A 36 35.67 -0.32 -9.12
N THR A 37 36.18 -1.26 -9.91
CA THR A 37 35.39 -2.34 -10.47
C THR A 37 36.17 -3.65 -10.51
N GLU A 38 35.54 -4.72 -10.07
CA GLU A 38 36.04 -6.10 -10.24
C GLU A 38 35.34 -6.77 -11.43
N LYS A 39 36.01 -7.68 -12.09
CA LYS A 39 35.41 -8.52 -13.15
C LYS A 39 35.30 -9.95 -12.70
N THR A 40 34.12 -10.53 -12.86
CA THR A 40 33.94 -11.98 -12.68
C THR A 40 34.67 -12.77 -13.78
N ARG A 41 34.83 -14.09 -13.60
CA ARG A 41 35.39 -14.96 -14.65
C ARG A 41 34.65 -14.85 -15.99
N GLY A 42 33.35 -14.54 -15.98
CA GLY A 42 32.53 -14.28 -17.17
C GLY A 42 32.59 -12.85 -17.70
N GLY A 43 33.52 -12.00 -17.22
CA GLY A 43 33.68 -10.62 -17.68
C GLY A 43 32.65 -9.61 -17.16
N HIS A 44 31.71 -10.00 -16.31
CA HIS A 44 30.73 -9.09 -15.76
C HIS A 44 31.32 -8.21 -14.67
N ARG A 45 31.07 -6.90 -14.75
CA ARG A 45 31.51 -5.93 -13.75
C ARG A 45 30.77 -6.11 -12.43
N ARG A 46 31.51 -6.01 -11.34
CA ARG A 46 31.01 -5.95 -9.96
C ARG A 46 31.63 -4.73 -9.27
N LEU A 47 30.80 -4.03 -8.49
CA LEU A 47 31.16 -2.78 -7.83
C LEU A 47 30.83 -2.92 -6.36
N HIS A 48 31.77 -2.60 -5.47
CA HIS A 48 31.46 -2.58 -4.04
C HIS A 48 30.55 -1.39 -3.71
N LEU A 49 29.56 -1.60 -2.86
CA LEU A 49 28.65 -0.56 -2.41
C LEU A 49 29.40 0.65 -1.84
N ARG A 50 30.46 0.42 -1.05
CA ARG A 50 31.34 1.50 -0.49
C ARG A 50 31.93 2.39 -1.57
N ASP A 51 32.38 1.81 -2.69
CA ASP A 51 33.04 2.56 -3.77
C ASP A 51 32.01 3.37 -4.58
N VAL A 52 30.82 2.80 -4.76
CA VAL A 52 29.69 3.50 -5.37
C VAL A 52 29.26 4.70 -4.55
N LEU A 53 29.12 4.55 -3.22
CA LEU A 53 28.77 5.64 -2.30
C LEU A 53 29.89 6.70 -2.21
N ALA A 54 31.16 6.29 -2.17
CA ALA A 54 32.29 7.20 -2.18
C ALA A 54 32.32 8.03 -3.47
N THR A 55 32.10 7.39 -4.63
CA THR A 55 32.02 8.08 -5.93
C THR A 55 30.83 9.05 -5.99
N ALA A 56 29.66 8.67 -5.44
CA ALA A 56 28.51 9.57 -5.35
C ALA A 56 28.88 10.84 -4.57
N ARG A 57 29.47 10.71 -3.38
CA ARG A 57 29.91 11.83 -2.54
C ARG A 57 30.95 12.72 -3.27
N ALA A 58 31.95 12.12 -3.92
CA ALA A 58 32.96 12.86 -4.68
C ALA A 58 32.39 13.66 -5.88
N LYS A 59 31.25 13.22 -6.40
CA LYS A 59 30.54 13.89 -7.50
C LYS A 59 29.36 14.75 -7.04
N ASN A 60 29.24 15.00 -5.71
CA ASN A 60 28.09 15.71 -5.12
C ASN A 60 26.72 15.14 -5.53
N THR A 61 26.65 13.84 -5.72
CA THR A 61 25.41 13.13 -6.04
C THR A 61 24.87 12.48 -4.78
N THR A 62 23.64 12.83 -4.39
CA THR A 62 22.97 12.19 -3.25
C THR A 62 22.33 10.87 -3.70
N THR A 63 22.46 9.87 -2.85
CA THR A 63 21.76 8.59 -3.00
C THR A 63 20.62 8.49 -1.99
N PHE A 64 19.67 7.58 -2.22
CA PHE A 64 18.65 7.36 -1.21
C PHE A 64 19.20 6.72 0.07
N LEU A 65 20.37 6.10 0.01
CA LEU A 65 21.01 5.45 1.15
C LEU A 65 21.63 6.45 2.14
N ASP A 66 21.88 7.68 1.70
CA ASP A 66 22.51 8.70 2.57
C ASP A 66 21.64 9.03 3.81
N ALA A 67 20.31 8.85 3.69
CA ALA A 67 19.38 9.02 4.80
C ALA A 67 19.43 7.87 5.84
N PHE A 68 20.13 6.78 5.55
CA PHE A 68 20.13 5.57 6.36
C PHE A 68 21.48 5.22 7.00
N HIS A 69 22.38 6.19 7.12
CA HIS A 69 23.66 5.93 7.80
C HIS A 69 23.44 5.56 9.28
N PRO A 70 24.07 4.50 9.83
CA PRO A 70 25.05 3.59 9.21
C PRO A 70 24.45 2.28 8.63
N TRP A 71 23.19 2.26 8.23
CA TRP A 71 22.41 1.07 7.81
C TRP A 71 22.38 0.85 6.29
N GLU A 72 23.19 1.57 5.50
CA GLU A 72 23.11 1.62 4.04
C GLU A 72 23.11 0.22 3.40
N ALA A 73 23.99 -0.67 3.86
CA ALA A 73 24.08 -2.03 3.33
C ALA A 73 22.81 -2.86 3.62
N ASN A 74 22.28 -2.73 4.84
CA ASN A 74 21.09 -3.46 5.26
C ASN A 74 19.86 -2.98 4.51
N VAL A 75 19.73 -1.66 4.34
CA VAL A 75 18.66 -1.03 3.57
C VAL A 75 18.75 -1.43 2.10
N TRP A 76 19.95 -1.37 1.50
CA TRP A 76 20.16 -1.83 0.13
C TRP A 76 19.70 -3.28 -0.07
N LEU A 77 20.09 -4.18 0.84
CA LEU A 77 19.67 -5.58 0.77
C LEU A 77 18.16 -5.75 0.93
N ALA A 78 17.53 -5.01 1.85
CA ALA A 78 16.09 -5.07 2.06
C ALA A 78 15.32 -4.62 0.81
N VAL A 79 15.72 -3.49 0.21
CA VAL A 79 15.09 -2.98 -1.02
C VAL A 79 15.32 -3.95 -2.19
N ARG A 80 16.53 -4.48 -2.36
CA ARG A 80 16.87 -5.43 -3.43
C ARG A 80 16.13 -6.77 -3.29
N GLU A 81 16.00 -7.31 -2.08
CA GLU A 81 15.26 -8.54 -1.84
C GLU A 81 13.76 -8.35 -2.09
N ALA A 82 13.20 -7.23 -1.68
CA ALA A 82 11.81 -6.88 -1.95
C ALA A 82 11.55 -6.75 -3.47
N ALA A 83 12.38 -5.97 -4.17
CA ALA A 83 12.20 -5.69 -5.60
C ALA A 83 12.45 -6.92 -6.49
N ASN A 84 13.56 -7.65 -6.26
CA ASN A 84 13.99 -8.71 -7.17
C ASN A 84 13.45 -10.09 -6.82
N LYS A 85 13.06 -10.33 -5.56
CA LYS A 85 12.65 -11.65 -5.07
C LYS A 85 11.27 -11.64 -4.41
N GLY A 86 10.66 -10.47 -4.24
CA GLY A 86 9.43 -10.30 -3.48
C GLY A 86 9.55 -10.79 -2.04
N ARG A 87 10.70 -10.59 -1.39
CA ARG A 87 10.94 -11.03 -0.01
C ARG A 87 11.05 -9.83 0.91
N PHE A 88 10.13 -9.72 1.86
CA PHE A 88 10.02 -8.59 2.77
C PHE A 88 10.57 -8.84 4.18
N GLY A 89 11.04 -10.06 4.48
CA GLY A 89 11.52 -10.42 5.82
C GLY A 89 12.64 -9.52 6.35
N ARG A 90 13.59 -9.09 5.50
CA ARG A 90 14.64 -8.16 5.90
C ARG A 90 14.10 -6.75 6.15
N LEU A 91 13.14 -6.29 5.35
CA LEU A 91 12.42 -5.04 5.57
C LEU A 91 11.77 -5.04 6.96
N HIS A 92 11.03 -6.11 7.28
CA HIS A 92 10.35 -6.26 8.56
C HIS A 92 11.33 -6.29 9.74
N SER A 93 12.41 -7.07 9.62
CA SER A 93 13.42 -7.16 10.68
C SER A 93 14.10 -5.81 10.97
N LEU A 94 14.39 -5.02 9.93
CA LEU A 94 14.92 -3.66 10.10
C LEU A 94 13.89 -2.75 10.76
N GLY A 95 12.64 -2.79 10.29
CA GLY A 95 11.55 -2.00 10.84
C GLY A 95 11.33 -2.26 12.33
N LEU A 96 11.25 -3.52 12.73
CA LEU A 96 11.11 -3.91 14.15
C LEU A 96 12.30 -3.43 14.99
N SER A 97 13.52 -3.58 14.46
CA SER A 97 14.74 -3.10 15.15
C SER A 97 14.72 -1.58 15.33
N TRP A 98 14.25 -0.82 14.36
CA TRP A 98 14.18 0.64 14.44
C TRP A 98 13.04 1.11 15.35
N LEU A 99 11.90 0.42 15.36
CA LEU A 99 10.82 0.70 16.31
C LEU A 99 11.31 0.63 17.75
N SER A 100 12.03 -0.44 18.13
CA SER A 100 12.56 -0.60 19.48
C SER A 100 13.68 0.40 19.83
N GLN A 101 14.19 1.15 18.84
CA GLN A 101 15.19 2.21 19.02
C GLN A 101 14.58 3.62 18.92
N GLY A 102 13.27 3.73 18.64
CA GLY A 102 12.58 5.01 18.44
C GLY A 102 12.84 5.67 17.08
N GLU A 103 13.41 4.93 16.11
CA GLU A 103 13.79 5.42 14.79
C GLU A 103 12.63 5.33 13.77
N GLY A 104 11.48 5.93 14.10
CA GLY A 104 10.29 5.94 13.24
C GLY A 104 10.53 6.56 11.87
N ASP A 105 11.35 7.59 11.78
CA ASP A 105 11.69 8.25 10.51
C ASP A 105 12.39 7.30 9.53
N LEU A 106 13.34 6.50 10.01
CA LEU A 106 14.02 5.50 9.17
C LEU A 106 13.04 4.45 8.68
N LEU A 107 12.12 4.00 9.53
CA LEU A 107 11.05 3.08 9.19
C LEU A 107 10.18 3.67 8.05
N GLY A 108 9.70 4.90 8.21
CA GLY A 108 8.86 5.58 7.24
C GLY A 108 9.56 5.77 5.88
N HIS A 109 10.82 6.23 5.91
CA HIS A 109 11.62 6.38 4.71
C HIS A 109 11.84 5.05 3.96
N LEU A 110 12.08 3.95 4.68
CA LEU A 110 12.30 2.64 4.07
C LEU A 110 11.02 2.13 3.40
N PHE A 111 9.87 2.15 4.10
CA PHE A 111 8.59 1.70 3.53
C PHE A 111 8.17 2.57 2.35
N TYR A 112 8.30 3.89 2.45
CA TYR A 112 8.04 4.78 1.32
C TYR A 112 8.91 4.45 0.11
N ARG A 113 10.21 4.16 0.35
CA ARG A 113 11.14 3.81 -0.73
C ARG A 113 10.76 2.50 -1.40
N VAL A 114 10.35 1.50 -0.63
CA VAL A 114 9.90 0.20 -1.16
C VAL A 114 8.59 0.35 -1.92
N GLY A 115 7.61 1.09 -1.38
CA GLY A 115 6.32 1.32 -2.03
C GLY A 115 6.40 2.14 -3.34
N ARG A 116 7.52 2.85 -3.55
CA ARG A 116 7.80 3.58 -4.82
C ARG A 116 8.55 2.76 -5.86
N ARG A 117 8.87 1.49 -5.58
CA ARG A 117 9.59 0.64 -6.55
C ARG A 117 8.64 0.11 -7.61
N PRO A 118 8.86 0.41 -8.91
CA PRO A 118 7.98 -0.05 -9.98
C PRO A 118 7.97 -1.57 -10.16
N GLU A 119 9.00 -2.26 -9.65
CA GLU A 119 9.10 -3.72 -9.67
C GLU A 119 8.19 -4.40 -8.65
N ILE A 120 7.63 -3.63 -7.70
CA ILE A 120 6.74 -4.14 -6.64
C ILE A 120 5.32 -3.67 -6.95
N PRO A 121 4.40 -4.56 -7.38
CA PRO A 121 3.00 -4.21 -7.54
C PRO A 121 2.42 -3.63 -6.23
N PHE A 122 1.65 -2.56 -6.33
CA PHE A 122 1.15 -1.86 -5.15
C PHE A 122 0.28 -2.75 -4.24
N PRO A 123 -0.63 -3.63 -4.74
CA PRO A 123 -1.34 -4.59 -3.89
C PRO A 123 -0.38 -5.50 -3.12
N ARG A 124 0.69 -5.96 -3.76
CA ARG A 124 1.69 -6.79 -3.10
C ARG A 124 2.45 -6.03 -2.01
N PHE A 125 2.77 -4.76 -2.23
CA PHE A 125 3.34 -3.90 -1.19
C PHE A 125 2.40 -3.80 0.02
N LEU A 126 1.11 -3.63 -0.20
CA LEU A 126 0.12 -3.56 0.89
C LEU A 126 0.00 -4.88 1.65
N ASP A 127 -0.10 -6.01 0.94
CA ASP A 127 -0.33 -7.31 1.56
C ASP A 127 0.93 -7.86 2.24
N GLU A 128 2.08 -7.82 1.56
CA GLU A 128 3.28 -8.49 2.05
C GLU A 128 4.20 -7.55 2.82
N ALA A 129 4.41 -6.31 2.36
CA ALA A 129 5.26 -5.37 3.11
C ALA A 129 4.50 -4.75 4.29
N VAL A 130 3.36 -4.10 4.04
CA VAL A 130 2.63 -3.33 5.07
C VAL A 130 1.91 -4.27 6.05
N ARG A 131 0.95 -5.07 5.55
CA ARG A 131 0.17 -5.97 6.42
C ARG A 131 1.07 -7.00 7.10
N GLY A 132 2.04 -7.59 6.37
CA GLY A 132 3.00 -8.53 6.94
C GLY A 132 3.82 -7.94 8.07
N PHE A 133 4.24 -6.69 7.96
CA PHE A 133 4.93 -5.95 9.02
C PHE A 133 4.02 -5.70 10.22
N MET A 134 2.81 -5.18 10.01
CA MET A 134 1.88 -4.87 11.11
C MET A 134 1.42 -6.13 11.87
N VAL A 135 1.31 -7.27 11.20
CA VAL A 135 1.06 -8.56 11.87
C VAL A 135 2.22 -8.89 12.82
N GLN A 136 3.47 -8.75 12.37
CA GLN A 136 4.64 -8.99 13.22
C GLN A 136 4.73 -7.99 14.39
N VAL A 137 4.44 -6.70 14.15
CA VAL A 137 4.33 -5.68 15.23
C VAL A 137 3.31 -6.12 16.27
N GLY A 138 2.14 -6.58 15.85
CA GLY A 138 1.10 -7.10 16.76
C GLY A 138 1.52 -8.37 17.51
N GLU A 139 2.31 -9.24 16.90
CA GLU A 139 2.88 -10.44 17.56
C GLU A 139 3.95 -10.07 18.59
N GLU A 140 4.84 -9.14 18.26
CA GLU A 140 5.87 -8.63 19.16
C GLU A 140 5.26 -7.91 20.37
N TRP A 141 4.20 -7.10 20.15
CA TRP A 141 3.45 -6.45 21.20
C TRP A 141 2.75 -7.47 22.12
N ARG A 142 2.03 -8.44 21.56
CA ARG A 142 1.38 -9.51 22.35
C ARG A 142 2.38 -10.35 23.13
N GLY A 143 3.58 -10.53 22.58
CA GLY A 143 4.69 -11.21 23.23
C GLY A 143 5.42 -10.37 24.29
N GLY A 144 5.05 -9.11 24.51
CA GLY A 144 5.68 -8.19 25.45
C GLY A 144 7.07 -7.71 25.04
N ARG A 145 7.47 -7.90 23.77
CA ARG A 145 8.75 -7.42 23.22
C ARG A 145 8.66 -6.00 22.65
N LEU A 146 7.46 -5.56 22.30
CA LEU A 146 7.16 -4.16 21.98
C LEU A 146 6.18 -3.57 23.00
N GLN A 147 6.34 -2.30 23.30
CA GLN A 147 5.41 -1.54 24.12
C GLN A 147 4.25 -0.99 23.29
N VAL A 148 3.14 -0.60 23.94
CA VAL A 148 1.98 0.03 23.28
C VAL A 148 2.39 1.26 22.46
N GLY A 149 3.29 2.09 23.00
CA GLY A 149 3.77 3.29 22.29
C GLY A 149 4.51 2.97 20.99
N GLU A 150 5.28 1.88 20.95
CA GLU A 150 6.00 1.44 19.74
C GLU A 150 5.03 0.88 18.69
N GLU A 151 3.98 0.14 19.10
CA GLU A 151 2.91 -0.31 18.22
C GLU A 151 2.17 0.89 17.61
N HIS A 152 1.79 1.89 18.43
CA HIS A 152 1.16 3.11 17.94
C HIS A 152 2.07 3.89 17.00
N MET A 153 3.36 4.01 17.30
CA MET A 153 4.34 4.63 16.40
C MET A 153 4.40 3.90 15.06
N ALA A 154 4.43 2.57 15.05
CA ALA A 154 4.41 1.80 13.81
C ALA A 154 3.16 2.12 12.97
N THR A 155 1.99 2.12 13.61
CA THR A 155 0.72 2.43 12.95
C THR A 155 0.74 3.83 12.33
N GLN A 156 1.14 4.87 13.08
CA GLN A 156 1.21 6.25 12.59
C GLN A 156 2.19 6.41 11.43
N VAL A 157 3.39 5.82 11.54
CA VAL A 157 4.40 5.87 10.47
C VAL A 157 3.87 5.23 9.18
N ILE A 158 3.22 4.06 9.26
CA ILE A 158 2.67 3.39 8.08
C ILE A 158 1.50 4.19 7.48
N GLN A 159 0.64 4.80 8.30
CA GLN A 159 -0.42 5.70 7.83
C GLN A 159 0.16 6.87 7.02
N GLU A 160 1.21 7.53 7.55
CA GLU A 160 1.90 8.59 6.82
C GLU A 160 2.51 8.10 5.50
N VAL A 161 3.11 6.91 5.48
CA VAL A 161 3.65 6.32 4.25
C VAL A 161 2.55 6.14 3.21
N LEU A 162 1.40 5.57 3.58
CA LEU A 162 0.27 5.39 2.68
C LEU A 162 -0.23 6.73 2.13
N LEU A 163 -0.36 7.74 2.99
CA LEU A 163 -0.76 9.09 2.56
C LEU A 163 0.23 9.71 1.57
N ARG A 164 1.54 9.53 1.78
CA ARG A 164 2.58 10.03 0.88
C ARG A 164 2.67 9.26 -0.45
N LEU A 165 2.24 7.99 -0.46
CA LEU A 165 2.21 7.17 -1.66
C LEU A 165 1.01 7.47 -2.56
N ARG A 166 -0.04 8.11 -2.07
CA ARG A 166 -1.21 8.49 -2.86
C ARG A 166 -0.81 9.28 -4.10
N ARG A 167 -1.27 8.84 -5.26
CA ARG A 167 -1.09 9.60 -6.49
C ARG A 167 -1.91 10.89 -6.44
N GLY A 168 -1.26 12.01 -6.71
CA GLY A 168 -1.94 13.29 -6.82
C GLY A 168 -1.94 14.15 -5.57
N TRP A 169 -1.38 13.71 -4.43
CA TRP A 169 -1.22 14.58 -3.27
C TRP A 169 -0.41 15.84 -3.61
N ASP A 170 0.63 15.70 -4.46
CA ASP A 170 1.48 16.79 -4.93
C ASP A 170 0.97 17.46 -6.22
N ARG A 171 -0.13 16.98 -6.81
CA ARG A 171 -0.65 17.47 -8.08
C ARG A 171 -2.02 18.11 -7.87
N TYR A 172 -2.07 19.41 -7.65
CA TYR A 172 -3.23 20.18 -8.04
C TYR A 172 -3.17 20.36 -9.58
N PRO A 173 -4.20 20.05 -10.31
CA PRO A 173 -5.58 19.82 -9.93
C PRO A 173 -6.01 18.34 -9.84
N LEU A 174 -7.11 18.13 -9.09
CA LEU A 174 -7.91 16.94 -8.92
C LEU A 174 -8.09 16.05 -10.18
N PRO A 175 -8.68 14.84 -10.04
CA PRO A 175 -8.64 13.75 -11.01
C PRO A 175 -8.89 14.16 -12.46
N ARG A 176 -8.25 13.43 -13.38
CA ARG A 176 -8.36 13.66 -14.83
C ARG A 176 -9.76 13.25 -15.31
N GLY A 177 -10.61 14.22 -15.45
CA GLY A 177 -11.97 14.07 -15.97
C GLY A 177 -12.93 15.02 -15.28
N PRO A 178 -14.14 15.22 -15.81
CA PRO A 178 -15.21 15.86 -15.06
C PRO A 178 -15.42 15.08 -13.76
N VAL A 179 -15.34 15.76 -12.62
CA VAL A 179 -15.46 15.15 -11.27
C VAL A 179 -16.78 14.35 -11.16
N ASP A 180 -17.78 14.74 -11.92
CA ASP A 180 -19.11 14.12 -11.98
C ASP A 180 -19.17 12.81 -12.76
N GLN A 181 -18.06 12.36 -13.38
CA GLN A 181 -17.98 11.14 -14.18
C GLN A 181 -17.10 10.05 -13.57
N LEU A 182 -16.49 10.32 -12.38
CA LEU A 182 -15.69 9.30 -11.70
C LEU A 182 -16.57 8.41 -10.86
N PRO A 183 -16.32 7.08 -10.84
CA PRO A 183 -17.00 6.17 -9.94
C PRO A 183 -16.75 6.58 -8.48
N VAL A 184 -17.77 6.45 -7.65
CA VAL A 184 -17.74 6.93 -6.27
C VAL A 184 -17.74 5.76 -5.29
N ALA A 185 -16.83 5.80 -4.32
CA ALA A 185 -16.78 4.84 -3.24
C ALA A 185 -16.86 5.51 -1.86
N VAL A 186 -17.47 4.82 -0.91
CA VAL A 186 -17.46 5.15 0.52
C VAL A 186 -16.59 4.12 1.24
N VAL A 187 -15.60 4.57 2.02
CA VAL A 187 -14.64 3.69 2.67
C VAL A 187 -14.46 4.08 4.14
N GLY A 188 -14.49 3.11 5.05
CA GLY A 188 -14.23 3.35 6.47
C GLY A 188 -14.02 2.05 7.24
N SER A 189 -13.81 2.17 8.55
CA SER A 189 -13.68 1.02 9.45
C SER A 189 -14.94 0.85 10.30
N MET A 190 -15.19 -0.41 10.67
CA MET A 190 -16.36 -0.85 11.43
C MET A 190 -16.54 -0.03 12.72
N GLU A 191 -17.79 0.16 13.13
CA GLU A 191 -18.16 0.75 14.41
C GLU A 191 -17.50 0.04 15.60
N GLY A 192 -17.00 0.82 16.56
CA GLY A 192 -16.26 0.30 17.73
C GLY A 192 -14.79 -0.01 17.45
N ASP A 193 -14.33 0.11 16.21
CA ASP A 193 -12.97 -0.21 15.80
C ASP A 193 -12.15 1.05 15.51
N GLN A 194 -11.04 1.22 16.23
CA GLN A 194 -10.11 2.34 16.05
C GLN A 194 -9.03 2.04 15.00
N HIS A 195 -8.99 0.82 14.43
CA HIS A 195 -8.01 0.42 13.42
C HIS A 195 -8.51 0.77 12.02
N ASP A 196 -7.95 1.78 11.43
CA ASP A 196 -8.35 2.25 10.10
C ASP A 196 -7.31 2.04 8.99
N LEU A 197 -6.15 1.44 9.32
CA LEU A 197 -5.07 1.22 8.37
C LEU A 197 -5.52 0.39 7.15
N GLY A 198 -6.39 -0.61 7.35
CA GLY A 198 -6.99 -1.38 6.27
C GLY A 198 -7.87 -0.52 5.37
N ALA A 199 -8.72 0.33 5.97
CA ALA A 199 -9.55 1.26 5.22
C ALA A 199 -8.71 2.29 4.45
N GLN A 200 -7.61 2.79 5.04
CA GLN A 200 -6.68 3.68 4.33
C GLN A 200 -6.02 2.99 3.14
N ALA A 201 -5.62 1.73 3.27
CA ALA A 201 -5.05 0.96 2.17
C ALA A 201 -6.05 0.81 1.02
N VAL A 202 -7.32 0.47 1.31
CA VAL A 202 -8.40 0.40 0.33
C VAL A 202 -8.63 1.76 -0.35
N ARG A 203 -8.66 2.84 0.43
CA ARG A 203 -8.75 4.20 -0.12
C ARG A 203 -7.67 4.46 -1.16
N VAL A 204 -6.40 4.19 -0.82
CA VAL A 204 -5.29 4.46 -1.73
C VAL A 204 -5.38 3.59 -2.99
N LEU A 205 -5.77 2.33 -2.87
CA LEU A 205 -6.01 1.44 -4.02
C LEU A 205 -7.08 2.01 -4.97
N LEU A 206 -8.23 2.38 -4.44
CA LEU A 206 -9.34 2.91 -5.24
C LEU A 206 -8.97 4.25 -5.91
N GLU A 207 -8.29 5.14 -5.19
CA GLU A 207 -7.81 6.41 -5.77
C GLU A 207 -6.78 6.18 -6.90
N GLU A 208 -5.94 5.14 -6.81
CA GLU A 208 -5.02 4.73 -7.87
C GLU A 208 -5.77 4.23 -9.13
N GLU A 209 -6.91 3.56 -8.94
CA GLU A 209 -7.79 3.08 -10.01
C GLU A 209 -8.73 4.17 -10.55
N GLY A 210 -8.62 5.40 -10.05
CA GLY A 210 -9.39 6.53 -10.55
C GLY A 210 -10.74 6.76 -9.87
N TRP A 211 -11.02 6.09 -8.76
CA TRP A 211 -12.24 6.31 -7.98
C TRP A 211 -12.17 7.59 -7.16
N ARG A 212 -13.31 8.24 -7.01
CA ARG A 212 -13.53 9.29 -6.01
C ARG A 212 -13.92 8.64 -4.69
N VAL A 213 -13.12 8.81 -3.64
CA VAL A 213 -13.33 8.13 -2.37
C VAL A 213 -13.76 9.10 -1.28
N TYR A 214 -14.92 8.83 -0.68
CA TYR A 214 -15.37 9.42 0.58
C TYR A 214 -14.85 8.55 1.72
N TYR A 215 -13.75 9.00 2.33
CA TYR A 215 -13.09 8.29 3.41
C TYR A 215 -13.65 8.74 4.76
N LEU A 216 -14.30 7.85 5.49
CA LEU A 216 -14.97 8.15 6.75
C LEU A 216 -14.08 7.95 7.99
N GLY A 217 -12.95 7.22 7.83
CA GLY A 217 -12.02 6.96 8.94
C GLY A 217 -12.40 5.74 9.78
N ALA A 218 -11.99 5.80 11.05
CA ALA A 218 -12.24 4.75 12.04
C ALA A 218 -13.57 4.91 12.75
N ASN A 219 -14.08 3.80 13.35
CA ASN A 219 -15.22 3.81 14.27
C ASN A 219 -16.48 4.47 13.68
N VAL A 220 -16.88 4.04 12.49
CA VAL A 220 -18.02 4.60 11.79
C VAL A 220 -19.28 3.78 12.05
N PRO A 221 -20.37 4.38 12.54
CA PRO A 221 -21.67 3.71 12.63
C PRO A 221 -22.11 3.16 11.27
N VAL A 222 -22.67 1.96 11.23
CA VAL A 222 -23.02 1.29 9.98
C VAL A 222 -24.02 2.10 9.16
N GLU A 223 -24.95 2.77 9.83
CA GLU A 223 -25.97 3.63 9.24
C GLU A 223 -25.37 4.83 8.47
N GLU A 224 -24.19 5.32 8.91
CA GLU A 224 -23.51 6.43 8.25
C GLU A 224 -22.95 6.03 6.87
N PHE A 225 -22.52 4.78 6.70
CA PHE A 225 -22.13 4.29 5.38
C PHE A 225 -23.30 4.36 4.40
N ALA A 226 -24.50 3.95 4.82
CA ALA A 226 -25.70 4.02 4.00
C ALA A 226 -26.10 5.48 3.70
N SER A 227 -26.04 6.35 4.72
CA SER A 227 -26.37 7.77 4.57
C SER A 227 -25.47 8.47 3.56
N ILE A 228 -24.15 8.27 3.66
CA ILE A 228 -23.20 8.86 2.72
C ILE A 228 -23.30 8.22 1.34
N GLN A 229 -23.53 6.89 1.26
CA GLN A 229 -23.76 6.19 -0.01
C GLN A 229 -24.94 6.83 -0.78
N GLU A 230 -26.09 7.04 -0.12
CA GLU A 230 -27.27 7.66 -0.74
C GLU A 230 -27.00 9.13 -1.13
N ALA A 231 -26.39 9.91 -0.24
CA ALA A 231 -26.10 11.32 -0.46
C ALA A 231 -25.10 11.57 -1.61
N GLN A 232 -24.16 10.66 -1.82
CA GLN A 232 -23.10 10.79 -2.83
C GLN A 232 -23.35 9.90 -4.06
N LEU A 233 -24.45 9.13 -4.06
CA LEU A 233 -24.76 8.12 -5.09
C LEU A 233 -23.59 7.16 -5.33
N ALA A 234 -22.94 6.73 -4.23
CA ALA A 234 -21.76 5.89 -4.35
C ALA A 234 -22.12 4.49 -4.87
N GLU A 235 -21.30 3.98 -5.79
CA GLU A 235 -21.46 2.69 -6.45
C GLU A 235 -20.81 1.54 -5.66
N LEU A 236 -19.94 1.90 -4.71
CA LEU A 236 -19.18 0.96 -3.89
C LEU A 236 -19.13 1.43 -2.44
N VAL A 237 -19.40 0.50 -1.51
CA VAL A 237 -19.17 0.68 -0.07
C VAL A 237 -18.12 -0.33 0.37
N CYS A 238 -17.06 0.14 1.05
CA CYS A 238 -15.98 -0.70 1.58
C CYS A 238 -15.87 -0.54 3.09
N ILE A 239 -15.96 -1.64 3.84
CA ILE A 239 -15.85 -1.64 5.30
C ILE A 239 -14.69 -2.53 5.73
N SER A 240 -13.74 -1.93 6.45
CA SER A 240 -12.59 -2.63 7.03
C SER A 240 -12.94 -3.19 8.41
N PHE A 241 -12.59 -4.45 8.60
CA PHE A 241 -12.70 -5.20 9.85
C PHE A 241 -11.31 -5.45 10.44
N SER A 242 -11.19 -5.38 11.75
CA SER A 242 -9.97 -5.74 12.49
C SER A 242 -10.18 -7.04 13.27
N PRO A 243 -9.11 -7.59 13.91
CA PRO A 243 -9.22 -8.78 14.76
C PRO A 243 -10.19 -8.64 15.95
N LYS A 244 -10.67 -7.44 16.27
CA LYS A 244 -11.64 -7.20 17.33
C LYS A 244 -13.09 -7.45 16.91
N ASN A 245 -13.34 -7.39 15.60
CA ASN A 245 -14.67 -7.55 15.06
C ASN A 245 -15.05 -9.03 14.97
N THR A 246 -16.31 -9.32 15.22
CA THR A 246 -16.86 -10.67 15.35
C THR A 246 -17.81 -11.00 14.20
N LEU A 247 -18.21 -12.26 14.08
CA LEU A 247 -19.24 -12.69 13.12
C LEU A 247 -20.60 -11.98 13.35
N PRO A 248 -21.08 -11.78 14.60
CA PRO A 248 -22.25 -10.93 14.84
C PRO A 248 -22.14 -9.51 14.30
N ASP A 249 -20.94 -8.89 14.34
CA ASP A 249 -20.72 -7.56 13.78
C ASP A 249 -20.87 -7.57 12.26
N LEU A 250 -20.35 -8.60 11.59
CA LEU A 250 -20.52 -8.77 10.14
C LEU A 250 -22.00 -8.96 9.78
N HIS A 251 -22.74 -9.83 10.50
CA HIS A 251 -24.17 -10.02 10.28
C HIS A 251 -24.97 -8.74 10.52
N ARG A 252 -24.64 -7.98 11.58
CA ARG A 252 -25.27 -6.68 11.85
C ARG A 252 -25.03 -5.72 10.69
N THR A 253 -23.80 -5.65 10.20
CA THR A 253 -23.41 -4.78 9.07
C THR A 253 -24.25 -5.12 7.82
N LEU A 254 -24.30 -6.39 7.43
CA LEU A 254 -25.04 -6.82 6.27
C LEU A 254 -26.55 -6.54 6.39
N ARG A 255 -27.11 -6.80 7.57
CA ARG A 255 -28.53 -6.55 7.85
C ARG A 255 -28.85 -5.05 7.77
N VAL A 256 -28.11 -4.21 8.49
CA VAL A 256 -28.36 -2.77 8.54
C VAL A 256 -28.22 -2.14 7.16
N LEU A 257 -27.14 -2.41 6.44
CA LEU A 257 -26.97 -1.90 5.07
C LEU A 257 -28.05 -2.43 4.13
N GLY A 258 -28.50 -3.67 4.29
CA GLY A 258 -29.59 -4.26 3.51
C GLY A 258 -30.92 -3.55 3.77
N GLU A 259 -31.24 -3.14 5.01
CA GLU A 259 -32.43 -2.36 5.35
C GLU A 259 -32.43 -0.97 4.68
N PHE A 260 -31.27 -0.35 4.54
CA PHE A 260 -31.09 0.96 3.90
C PHE A 260 -30.91 0.86 2.39
N TYR A 261 -30.70 -0.33 1.80
CA TYR A 261 -30.48 -0.47 0.37
C TYR A 261 -31.66 0.03 -0.47
N ARG A 262 -31.34 0.74 -1.55
CA ARG A 262 -32.34 1.29 -2.48
C ARG A 262 -32.05 0.81 -3.89
N PRO A 263 -32.95 0.01 -4.51
CA PRO A 263 -32.73 -0.53 -5.87
C PRO A 263 -32.58 0.56 -6.97
N ARG A 264 -33.05 1.76 -6.72
CA ARG A 264 -32.87 2.91 -7.64
C ARG A 264 -31.44 3.46 -7.68
N HIS A 265 -30.65 3.16 -6.64
CA HIS A 265 -29.24 3.56 -6.51
C HIS A 265 -28.44 2.34 -6.02
N PRO A 266 -28.28 1.34 -6.92
CA PRO A 266 -27.62 0.09 -6.55
C PRO A 266 -26.14 0.34 -6.29
N TYR A 267 -25.59 -0.36 -5.30
CA TYR A 267 -24.16 -0.34 -5.00
C TYR A 267 -23.64 -1.74 -4.68
N ALA A 268 -22.34 -1.93 -4.90
CA ALA A 268 -21.64 -3.12 -4.46
C ALA A 268 -21.09 -2.93 -3.05
N LEU A 269 -21.01 -4.01 -2.28
CA LEU A 269 -20.48 -4.01 -0.92
C LEU A 269 -19.22 -4.88 -0.84
N ALA A 270 -18.12 -4.29 -0.40
CA ALA A 270 -16.91 -5.03 -0.03
C ALA A 270 -16.67 -4.98 1.48
N VAL A 271 -16.37 -6.13 2.06
CA VAL A 271 -15.85 -6.23 3.43
C VAL A 271 -14.48 -6.87 3.39
N GLY A 272 -13.55 -6.40 4.22
CA GLY A 272 -12.17 -6.89 4.17
C GLY A 272 -11.39 -6.62 5.46
N GLY A 273 -10.09 -6.91 5.43
CA GLY A 273 -9.23 -6.83 6.59
C GLY A 273 -9.09 -8.17 7.32
N THR A 274 -9.20 -8.20 8.64
CA THR A 274 -9.22 -9.43 9.41
C THR A 274 -10.66 -9.84 9.65
N LEU A 275 -11.22 -10.57 8.70
CA LEU A 275 -12.60 -11.05 8.77
C LEU A 275 -12.71 -12.25 9.70
N PRO A 276 -13.88 -12.44 10.37
CA PRO A 276 -14.21 -13.68 11.03
C PRO A 276 -14.10 -14.88 10.09
N ASP A 277 -13.76 -16.05 10.63
CA ASP A 277 -13.74 -17.28 9.84
C ASP A 277 -15.18 -17.70 9.54
N VAL A 278 -15.59 -17.46 8.31
CA VAL A 278 -16.95 -17.76 7.84
C VAL A 278 -16.86 -18.14 6.36
N ASN A 279 -17.63 -19.16 5.98
CA ASN A 279 -17.81 -19.49 4.58
C ASN A 279 -18.73 -18.44 3.92
N PRO A 280 -18.25 -17.70 2.88
CA PRO A 280 -19.09 -16.71 2.20
C PRO A 280 -20.42 -17.25 1.70
N GLN A 281 -20.51 -18.56 1.36
CA GLN A 281 -21.74 -19.22 0.90
C GLN A 281 -22.79 -19.38 1.99
N GLU A 282 -22.41 -19.28 3.27
CA GLU A 282 -23.31 -19.36 4.41
C GLU A 282 -23.84 -18.00 4.83
N LEU A 283 -23.28 -16.93 4.26
CA LEU A 283 -23.77 -15.57 4.47
C LEU A 283 -24.96 -15.28 3.58
N SER A 284 -25.93 -14.58 4.14
CA SER A 284 -26.97 -13.90 3.35
C SER A 284 -26.53 -12.45 3.14
N PRO A 285 -25.80 -12.15 2.05
CA PRO A 285 -25.15 -10.85 1.91
C PRO A 285 -26.13 -9.68 1.82
N GLY A 286 -27.36 -9.92 1.43
CA GLY A 286 -28.38 -8.88 1.27
C GLY A 286 -28.67 -8.52 -0.19
N PRO A 287 -29.37 -7.40 -0.44
CA PRO A 287 -29.84 -7.03 -1.77
C PRO A 287 -28.83 -6.25 -2.62
N PHE A 288 -27.55 -6.22 -2.26
CA PHE A 288 -26.53 -5.43 -2.95
C PHE A 288 -26.36 -5.87 -4.42
N ARG A 289 -25.92 -4.95 -5.26
CA ARG A 289 -25.58 -5.23 -6.66
C ARG A 289 -24.59 -6.39 -6.77
N ASP A 290 -23.56 -6.35 -5.90
CA ASP A 290 -22.60 -7.42 -5.69
C ASP A 290 -22.04 -7.38 -4.25
N PHE A 291 -21.49 -8.51 -3.78
CA PHE A 291 -20.91 -8.62 -2.45
C PHE A 291 -19.58 -9.36 -2.50
N PHE A 292 -18.55 -8.75 -1.93
CA PHE A 292 -17.21 -9.30 -1.93
C PHE A 292 -16.56 -9.32 -0.53
N MET A 293 -15.98 -10.45 -0.18
CA MET A 293 -15.14 -10.61 1.02
C MET A 293 -13.66 -10.60 0.63
N ALA A 294 -13.02 -9.45 0.77
CA ALA A 294 -11.62 -9.27 0.40
C ALA A 294 -10.67 -9.96 1.40
N ARG A 295 -9.87 -10.90 0.92
CA ARG A 295 -8.82 -11.57 1.71
C ARG A 295 -7.43 -11.01 1.41
N SER A 296 -7.26 -10.37 0.26
CA SER A 296 -6.04 -9.68 -0.14
C SER A 296 -6.35 -8.41 -0.91
N SER A 297 -5.40 -7.50 -0.97
CA SER A 297 -5.49 -6.29 -1.78
C SER A 297 -5.52 -6.62 -3.28
N GLN A 298 -4.85 -7.71 -3.69
CA GLN A 298 -4.85 -8.15 -5.08
C GLN A 298 -6.22 -8.67 -5.52
N ASP A 299 -6.87 -9.52 -4.69
CA ASP A 299 -8.20 -10.04 -5.01
C ASP A 299 -9.23 -8.91 -5.05
N PHE A 300 -9.15 -7.98 -4.11
CA PHE A 300 -9.99 -6.80 -4.07
C PHE A 300 -9.84 -5.95 -5.35
N LEU A 301 -8.60 -5.69 -5.75
CA LEU A 301 -8.33 -4.91 -6.96
C LEU A 301 -8.88 -5.58 -8.22
N THR A 302 -8.68 -6.90 -8.35
CA THR A 302 -9.22 -7.68 -9.47
C THR A 302 -10.73 -7.56 -9.55
N TRP A 303 -11.43 -7.74 -8.43
CA TRP A 303 -12.87 -7.62 -8.36
C TRP A 303 -13.37 -6.20 -8.69
N VAL A 304 -12.70 -5.14 -8.20
CA VAL A 304 -13.05 -3.75 -8.52
C VAL A 304 -12.92 -3.47 -10.04
N GLN A 305 -11.90 -4.01 -10.68
CA GLN A 305 -11.69 -3.88 -12.13
C GLN A 305 -12.79 -4.60 -12.94
N GLU A 306 -13.26 -5.75 -12.46
CA GLU A 306 -14.40 -6.47 -13.05
C GLU A 306 -15.68 -5.66 -12.94
N LEU A 307 -15.99 -5.08 -11.77
CA LEU A 307 -17.15 -4.18 -11.59
C LEU A 307 -17.17 -3.02 -12.58
N SER A 308 -16.01 -2.42 -12.84
CA SER A 308 -15.88 -1.28 -13.74
C SER A 308 -16.04 -1.66 -15.22
N THR A 309 -15.74 -2.91 -15.59
CA THR A 309 -15.88 -3.40 -16.97
C THR A 309 -17.32 -3.81 -17.32
N GLU A 310 -18.10 -4.29 -16.36
CA GLU A 310 -19.52 -4.61 -16.55
C GLU A 310 -20.34 -3.36 -16.86
N GLU A 311 -20.04 -2.23 -16.24
CA GLU A 311 -20.71 -0.95 -16.51
C GLU A 311 -20.40 -0.38 -17.91
N ALA A 312 -19.21 -0.65 -18.44
CA ALA A 312 -18.83 -0.21 -19.78
C ALA A 312 -19.52 -1.05 -20.91
N GLY A 313 -20.10 -2.18 -20.57
CA GLY A 313 -20.74 -3.11 -21.51
C GLY A 313 -22.28 -3.00 -21.62
N GLU A 314 -22.95 -2.35 -20.68
CA GLU A 314 -24.39 -2.10 -20.81
C GLU A 314 -24.65 -0.79 -21.57
N PRO A 315 -25.41 -0.82 -22.71
CA PRO A 315 -25.82 0.41 -23.37
C PRO A 315 -26.73 1.19 -22.42
N VAL A 316 -26.32 2.42 -22.09
CA VAL A 316 -27.16 3.38 -21.35
C VAL A 316 -28.54 3.41 -22.00
N PRO A 317 -29.63 3.09 -21.28
CA PRO A 317 -30.96 3.22 -21.84
C PRO A 317 -31.17 4.68 -22.22
N GLU A 318 -31.45 4.94 -23.50
CA GLU A 318 -31.85 6.24 -24.01
C GLU A 318 -33.13 6.70 -23.30
N PHE A 319 -32.95 7.38 -22.18
CA PHE A 319 -34.01 8.19 -21.61
C PHE A 319 -34.17 9.43 -22.47
N GLU A 320 -35.26 9.41 -23.19
CA GLU A 320 -35.83 10.39 -24.10
C GLU A 320 -35.43 11.85 -23.72
N ARG A 321 -34.63 12.47 -24.60
CA ARG A 321 -34.67 13.92 -24.78
C ARG A 321 -36.03 14.26 -25.42
N ARG A 322 -37.02 14.57 -24.65
CA ARG A 322 -38.17 15.34 -25.07
C ARG A 322 -38.18 16.65 -24.31
N ALA A 323 -37.78 17.65 -25.03
CA ALA A 323 -38.32 19.00 -25.26
C ALA A 323 -39.29 19.54 -24.20
N SER A 324 -38.91 20.58 -23.50
CA SER A 324 -39.64 21.87 -23.55
C SER A 324 -38.70 22.98 -23.15
#